data_081b774a3014305cbcfe1e3aa90cecd7
#
_entry.id   081b774a3014305cbcfe1e3aa90cecd7
#
_cell.length_a   1.000
_cell.length_b   1.000
_cell.length_c   1.000
_cell.angle_alpha   90.00
_cell.angle_beta   90.00
_cell.angle_gamma   90.00
#
_symmetry.space_group_name_H-M   'P 1'
#
loop_
_entity.id
_entity.type
_entity.pdbx_description
1 polymer ?
#
loop_
_entity_poly.entity_id
_entity_poly.type
_entity_poly.pdbx_seq_one_letter_code
_entity_poly.pdbx_strand_id
1 'polypeptide(L)'
;KNIWLEQLLESQLLFEAWAHEACFIPIEDYALHRSYSNVRRHWGIHGARRVWEQHRPHMEALLEHVRHKGAVKSSDFERKDGEKGGGWWGWKDEKRWLEAWFALGELMIARRDNFSRVYDLAERVYPPARNYTQHPVEEVHQIFIARAVKALGIAQARWINDYFRTTPKVKQSELYPLLDEGTLIEVRVEGWNQPALLHRDHLPLARKAAREQLNASHATLLSPFDPLVWDRERARVMFDFDYRIECYTPEAKRKYGY
;
A
#
# COMPACT_ATOMS: atom_id res chain seq x y z
N LYS A 1 15.30 4.49 -16.00
CA LYS A 1 15.38 3.18 -15.33
C LYS A 1 15.46 3.44 -13.83
N ASN A 2 14.55 2.89 -13.03
CA ASN A 2 14.56 3.05 -11.57
C ASN A 2 15.57 2.10 -10.92
N ILE A 3 16.85 2.27 -11.26
CA ILE A 3 17.96 1.46 -10.72
C ILE A 3 17.93 1.45 -9.18
N TRP A 4 17.64 2.59 -8.55
CA TRP A 4 17.53 2.71 -7.10
C TRP A 4 16.47 1.79 -6.48
N LEU A 5 15.29 1.70 -7.09
CA LEU A 5 14.21 0.86 -6.58
C LEU A 5 14.54 -0.62 -6.70
N GLU A 6 15.13 -1.04 -7.82
CA GLU A 6 15.60 -2.40 -8.04
C GLU A 6 16.67 -2.76 -7.00
N GLN A 7 17.66 -1.88 -6.76
CA GLN A 7 18.70 -2.07 -5.74
C GLN A 7 18.13 -2.16 -4.32
N LEU A 8 17.15 -1.32 -3.96
CA LEU A 8 16.54 -1.34 -2.64
C LEU A 8 15.75 -2.63 -2.39
N LEU A 9 15.10 -3.20 -3.41
CA LEU A 9 14.45 -4.51 -3.32
C LEU A 9 15.46 -5.64 -3.17
N GLU A 10 16.48 -5.67 -4.04
CA GLU A 10 17.52 -6.71 -4.03
C GLU A 10 18.35 -6.68 -2.74
N SER A 11 18.57 -5.49 -2.18
CA SER A 11 19.25 -5.32 -0.89
C SER A 11 18.35 -5.58 0.33
N GLN A 12 17.12 -6.01 0.13
CA GLN A 12 16.14 -6.26 1.20
C GLN A 12 15.89 -5.03 2.10
N LEU A 13 16.01 -3.82 1.57
CA LEU A 13 15.63 -2.59 2.28
C LEU A 13 14.16 -2.25 2.09
N LEU A 14 13.55 -2.76 1.01
CA LEU A 14 12.13 -2.65 0.72
C LEU A 14 11.55 -4.03 0.44
N PHE A 15 10.25 -4.17 0.64
CA PHE A 15 9.45 -5.28 0.13
C PHE A 15 8.18 -4.77 -0.54
N GLU A 16 7.62 -5.56 -1.46
CA GLU A 16 6.30 -5.27 -2.02
C GLU A 16 5.20 -5.91 -1.17
N ALA A 17 4.11 -5.18 -0.98
CA ALA A 17 2.89 -5.73 -0.39
C ALA A 17 1.65 -4.94 -0.83
N TRP A 18 0.49 -5.54 -0.59
CA TRP A 18 -0.79 -4.85 -0.69
C TRP A 18 -0.98 -3.98 0.56
N ALA A 19 -0.80 -2.66 0.41
CA ALA A 19 -1.08 -1.66 1.44
C ALA A 19 -2.22 -0.73 0.99
N HIS A 20 -1.96 0.51 0.57
CA HIS A 20 -3.00 1.30 -0.12
C HIS A 20 -3.44 0.59 -1.40
N GLU A 21 -2.47 0.29 -2.24
CA GLU A 21 -2.52 -0.65 -3.37
C GLU A 21 -1.24 -1.50 -3.36
N ALA A 22 -0.67 -1.87 -4.51
CA ALA A 22 0.65 -2.49 -4.58
C ALA A 22 1.72 -1.43 -4.23
N CYS A 23 2.32 -1.54 -3.07
CA CYS A 23 3.27 -0.57 -2.53
C CYS A 23 4.63 -1.20 -2.26
N PHE A 24 5.68 -0.37 -2.34
CA PHE A 24 6.99 -0.66 -1.77
C PHE A 24 7.03 -0.12 -0.34
N ILE A 25 7.42 -0.97 0.58
CA ILE A 25 7.35 -0.73 2.03
C ILE A 25 8.73 -1.01 2.62
N PRO A 26 9.23 -0.19 3.58
CA PRO A 26 10.45 -0.49 4.30
C PRO A 26 10.42 -1.87 4.95
N ILE A 27 11.54 -2.60 4.88
CA ILE A 27 11.60 -3.99 5.36
C ILE A 27 11.37 -4.11 6.87
N GLU A 28 11.75 -3.10 7.63
CA GLU A 28 11.50 -3.03 9.08
C GLU A 28 10.02 -3.04 9.43
N ASP A 29 9.16 -2.69 8.50
CA ASP A 29 7.70 -2.70 8.67
C ASP A 29 7.05 -4.03 8.28
N TYR A 30 7.86 -5.02 7.87
CA TYR A 30 7.37 -6.33 7.44
C TYR A 30 6.44 -6.97 8.47
N ALA A 31 6.89 -7.06 9.73
CA ALA A 31 6.13 -7.69 10.80
C ALA A 31 4.78 -7.00 11.05
N LEU A 32 4.74 -5.66 11.03
CA LEU A 32 3.51 -4.88 11.19
C LEU A 32 2.53 -5.17 10.05
N HIS A 33 2.98 -5.07 8.81
CA HIS A 33 2.13 -5.31 7.64
C HIS A 33 1.64 -6.76 7.55
N ARG A 34 2.48 -7.74 7.90
CA ARG A 34 2.07 -9.16 7.93
C ARG A 34 1.09 -9.47 9.04
N SER A 35 1.30 -8.95 10.25
CA SER A 35 0.34 -9.09 11.36
C SER A 35 -1.02 -8.50 10.98
N TYR A 36 -1.03 -7.37 10.32
CA TYR A 36 -2.27 -6.71 9.89
C TYR A 36 -2.94 -7.40 8.68
N SER A 37 -2.18 -8.01 7.77
CA SER A 37 -2.70 -8.63 6.55
C SER A 37 -3.70 -9.77 6.83
N ASN A 38 -3.56 -10.45 7.96
CA ASN A 38 -4.43 -11.56 8.34
C ASN A 38 -5.87 -11.13 8.63
N VAL A 39 -6.08 -9.90 9.09
CA VAL A 39 -7.39 -9.32 9.43
C VAL A 39 -7.89 -8.33 8.39
N ARG A 40 -7.02 -7.88 7.52
CA ARG A 40 -7.31 -6.88 6.51
C ARG A 40 -8.27 -7.41 5.46
N ARG A 41 -9.35 -6.65 5.20
CA ARG A 41 -10.30 -6.93 4.11
C ARG A 41 -9.87 -6.27 2.79
N HIS A 42 -8.58 -6.28 2.51
CA HIS A 42 -8.10 -5.78 1.21
C HIS A 42 -8.55 -6.73 0.09
N TRP A 43 -9.00 -6.17 -1.02
CA TRP A 43 -9.55 -6.94 -2.15
C TRP A 43 -8.56 -8.00 -2.67
N GLY A 44 -7.26 -7.69 -2.74
CA GLY A 44 -6.22 -8.61 -3.17
C GLY A 44 -6.09 -9.82 -2.26
N ILE A 45 -6.09 -9.62 -0.93
CA ILE A 45 -5.95 -10.71 0.05
C ILE A 45 -7.21 -11.56 0.13
N HIS A 46 -8.38 -10.93 0.12
CA HIS A 46 -9.64 -11.67 0.15
C HIS A 46 -9.84 -12.50 -1.12
N GLY A 47 -9.51 -11.94 -2.27
CA GLY A 47 -9.50 -12.66 -3.53
C GLY A 47 -8.52 -13.84 -3.53
N ALA A 48 -7.32 -13.67 -2.95
CA ALA A 48 -6.29 -14.69 -2.86
C ALA A 48 -6.75 -15.93 -2.06
N ARG A 49 -7.42 -15.73 -0.91
CA ARG A 49 -7.97 -16.84 -0.13
C ARG A 49 -8.98 -17.67 -0.91
N ARG A 50 -9.89 -17.01 -1.65
CA ARG A 50 -10.85 -17.67 -2.51
C ARG A 50 -10.16 -18.46 -3.63
N VAL A 51 -9.13 -17.89 -4.26
CA VAL A 51 -8.35 -18.57 -5.29
C VAL A 51 -7.68 -19.82 -4.70
N TRP A 52 -7.08 -19.71 -3.52
CA TRP A 52 -6.46 -20.84 -2.83
C TRP A 52 -7.48 -21.95 -2.49
N GLU A 53 -8.65 -21.61 -1.96
CA GLU A 53 -9.71 -22.58 -1.65
C GLU A 53 -10.20 -23.33 -2.90
N GLN A 54 -10.32 -22.63 -4.03
CA GLN A 54 -10.80 -23.20 -5.29
C GLN A 54 -9.75 -24.01 -6.05
N HIS A 55 -8.47 -23.67 -5.91
CA HIS A 55 -7.38 -24.22 -6.72
C HIS A 55 -6.23 -24.81 -5.87
N ARG A 56 -6.53 -25.20 -4.64
CA ARG A 56 -5.54 -25.64 -3.65
C ARG A 56 -4.49 -26.61 -4.20
N PRO A 57 -4.84 -27.75 -4.85
CA PRO A 57 -3.82 -28.69 -5.33
C PRO A 57 -2.85 -28.08 -6.34
N HIS A 58 -3.35 -27.24 -7.24
CA HIS A 58 -2.53 -26.58 -8.26
C HIS A 58 -1.63 -25.50 -7.64
N MET A 59 -2.15 -24.76 -6.68
CA MET A 59 -1.39 -23.73 -5.98
C MET A 59 -0.28 -24.33 -5.11
N GLU A 60 -0.56 -25.46 -4.42
CA GLU A 60 0.45 -26.19 -3.66
C GLU A 60 1.54 -26.77 -4.58
N ALA A 61 1.16 -27.33 -5.74
CA ALA A 61 2.12 -27.82 -6.73
C ALA A 61 2.99 -26.67 -7.29
N LEU A 62 2.42 -25.49 -7.52
CA LEU A 62 3.16 -24.29 -7.94
C LEU A 62 4.15 -23.84 -6.86
N LEU A 63 3.75 -23.80 -5.60
CA LEU A 63 4.63 -23.44 -4.49
C LEU A 63 5.79 -24.42 -4.36
N GLU A 64 5.53 -25.72 -4.50
CA GLU A 64 6.55 -26.76 -4.52
C GLU A 64 7.50 -26.63 -5.72
N HIS A 65 6.98 -26.25 -6.89
CA HIS A 65 7.82 -25.93 -8.05
C HIS A 65 8.77 -24.77 -7.76
N VAL A 66 8.29 -23.69 -7.13
CA VAL A 66 9.14 -22.56 -6.70
C VAL A 66 10.18 -23.02 -5.67
N ARG A 67 9.80 -23.93 -4.76
CA ARG A 67 10.72 -24.48 -3.76
C ARG A 67 11.91 -25.20 -4.39
N HIS A 68 11.66 -25.99 -5.41
CA HIS A 68 12.70 -26.78 -6.10
C HIS A 68 13.46 -25.98 -7.14
N LYS A 69 12.79 -25.17 -7.94
CA LYS A 69 13.40 -24.47 -9.07
C LYS A 69 14.04 -23.14 -8.70
N GLY A 70 13.59 -22.49 -7.62
CA GLY A 70 13.97 -21.14 -7.25
C GLY A 70 13.00 -20.08 -7.78
N ALA A 71 13.47 -18.85 -7.87
CA ALA A 71 12.67 -17.70 -8.27
C ALA A 71 12.07 -17.86 -9.69
N VAL A 72 10.79 -17.48 -9.85
CA VAL A 72 10.03 -17.62 -11.09
C VAL A 72 9.30 -16.33 -11.48
N LYS A 73 9.01 -16.17 -12.76
CA LYS A 73 8.11 -15.16 -13.33
C LYS A 73 6.87 -15.81 -13.92
N SER A 74 5.80 -15.05 -14.04
CA SER A 74 4.60 -15.54 -14.74
C SER A 74 4.84 -15.87 -16.21
N SER A 75 5.87 -15.32 -16.84
CA SER A 75 6.27 -15.64 -18.20
C SER A 75 6.96 -17.02 -18.35
N ASP A 76 7.48 -17.60 -17.26
CA ASP A 76 8.16 -18.89 -17.28
C ASP A 76 7.19 -20.06 -17.44
N PHE A 77 5.90 -19.80 -17.35
CA PHE A 77 4.84 -20.76 -17.58
C PHE A 77 4.23 -20.56 -18.96
N GLU A 78 4.17 -21.63 -19.75
CA GLU A 78 3.59 -21.59 -21.09
C GLU A 78 2.07 -21.40 -21.03
N ARG A 79 1.49 -20.71 -22.03
CA ARG A 79 0.05 -20.74 -22.23
C ARG A 79 -0.31 -22.09 -22.85
N LYS A 80 -1.38 -22.71 -22.36
CA LYS A 80 -1.97 -23.87 -23.04
C LYS A 80 -2.49 -23.42 -24.42
N ASP A 81 -2.14 -24.19 -25.47
CA ASP A 81 -2.60 -23.91 -26.81
C ASP A 81 -4.11 -23.75 -26.88
N GLY A 82 -4.58 -22.65 -27.47
CA GLY A 82 -6.00 -22.34 -27.64
C GLY A 82 -6.61 -21.43 -26.58
N GLU A 83 -5.95 -21.10 -25.48
CA GLU A 83 -6.44 -20.08 -24.53
C GLU A 83 -6.23 -18.68 -25.08
N LYS A 84 -7.30 -18.12 -25.68
CA LYS A 84 -7.37 -16.68 -25.97
C LYS A 84 -7.42 -15.95 -24.63
N GLY A 85 -6.38 -15.13 -24.35
CA GLY A 85 -6.44 -14.23 -23.21
C GLY A 85 -7.70 -13.37 -23.30
N GLY A 86 -8.64 -13.60 -22.39
CA GLY A 86 -9.91 -12.90 -22.35
C GLY A 86 -9.72 -11.45 -21.93
N GLY A 87 -9.61 -10.53 -22.89
CA GLY A 87 -9.57 -9.10 -22.65
C GLY A 87 -8.38 -8.61 -21.79
N TRP A 88 -8.49 -7.38 -21.32
CA TRP A 88 -7.47 -6.69 -20.49
C TRP A 88 -7.11 -7.44 -19.19
N TRP A 89 -7.99 -8.30 -18.66
CA TRP A 89 -7.84 -9.04 -17.39
C TRP A 89 -7.72 -10.56 -17.54
N GLY A 90 -7.54 -11.08 -18.76
CA GLY A 90 -7.35 -12.51 -19.00
C GLY A 90 -5.96 -12.97 -18.54
N TRP A 91 -5.83 -13.25 -17.25
CA TRP A 91 -4.59 -13.77 -16.69
C TRP A 91 -4.50 -15.28 -16.89
N LYS A 92 -3.27 -15.77 -17.09
CA LYS A 92 -2.95 -17.20 -16.95
C LYS A 92 -3.24 -17.66 -15.52
N ASP A 93 -3.63 -18.89 -15.33
CA ASP A 93 -3.89 -19.43 -13.99
C ASP A 93 -2.67 -19.35 -13.09
N GLU A 94 -1.47 -19.66 -13.60
CA GLU A 94 -0.23 -19.59 -12.84
C GLU A 94 0.04 -18.15 -12.36
N LYS A 95 -0.25 -17.14 -13.16
CA LYS A 95 -0.14 -15.74 -12.72
C LYS A 95 -1.10 -15.45 -11.57
N ARG A 96 -2.34 -15.92 -11.64
CA ARG A 96 -3.33 -15.76 -10.57
C ARG A 96 -2.87 -16.44 -9.28
N TRP A 97 -2.29 -17.64 -9.39
CA TRP A 97 -1.78 -18.40 -8.24
C TRP A 97 -0.54 -17.79 -7.63
N LEU A 98 0.41 -17.26 -8.44
CA LEU A 98 1.56 -16.51 -7.96
C LEU A 98 1.14 -15.25 -7.20
N GLU A 99 0.21 -14.48 -7.77
CA GLU A 99 -0.34 -13.28 -7.10
C GLU A 99 -1.11 -13.64 -5.82
N ALA A 100 -1.80 -14.79 -5.80
CA ALA A 100 -2.48 -15.27 -4.60
C ALA A 100 -1.48 -15.66 -3.51
N TRP A 101 -0.44 -16.44 -3.82
CA TRP A 101 0.61 -16.79 -2.87
C TRP A 101 1.38 -15.56 -2.36
N PHE A 102 1.64 -14.59 -3.23
CA PHE A 102 2.22 -13.30 -2.83
C PHE A 102 1.31 -12.56 -1.82
N ALA A 103 0.01 -12.48 -2.10
CA ALA A 103 -0.94 -11.82 -1.20
C ALA A 103 -1.09 -12.57 0.14
N LEU A 104 -1.03 -13.91 0.11
CA LEU A 104 -1.06 -14.76 1.30
C LEU A 104 0.28 -14.75 2.07
N GLY A 105 1.37 -14.36 1.40
CA GLY A 105 2.70 -14.17 1.99
C GLY A 105 3.58 -15.42 2.04
N GLU A 106 3.23 -16.45 1.29
CA GLU A 106 4.11 -17.59 1.04
C GLU A 106 5.22 -17.23 0.03
N LEU A 107 4.90 -16.32 -0.89
CA LEU A 107 5.85 -15.74 -1.83
C LEU A 107 6.09 -14.27 -1.54
N MET A 108 7.30 -13.80 -1.83
CA MET A 108 7.68 -12.39 -1.88
C MET A 108 8.26 -12.06 -3.26
N ILE A 109 8.36 -10.78 -3.55
CA ILE A 109 9.01 -10.30 -4.76
C ILE A 109 10.51 -10.19 -4.48
N ALA A 110 11.28 -11.08 -5.09
CA ALA A 110 12.73 -11.11 -4.93
C ALA A 110 13.40 -9.95 -5.69
N ARG A 111 12.87 -9.61 -6.87
CA ARG A 111 13.33 -8.50 -7.71
C ARG A 111 12.30 -8.17 -8.79
N ARG A 112 12.55 -7.08 -9.50
CA ARG A 112 11.82 -6.72 -10.72
C ARG A 112 12.70 -6.95 -11.95
N ASP A 113 12.14 -7.57 -12.98
CA ASP A 113 12.79 -7.77 -14.27
C ASP A 113 11.93 -7.07 -15.33
N ASN A 114 12.40 -5.93 -15.84
CA ASN A 114 11.64 -5.06 -16.74
C ASN A 114 10.19 -4.81 -16.25
N PHE A 115 10.04 -4.39 -14.99
CA PHE A 115 8.76 -4.22 -14.27
C PHE A 115 7.99 -5.52 -13.97
N SER A 116 8.35 -6.66 -14.52
CA SER A 116 7.74 -7.94 -14.17
C SER A 116 8.19 -8.38 -12.79
N ARG A 117 7.25 -8.89 -12.00
CA ARG A 117 7.54 -9.47 -10.69
C ARG A 117 8.26 -10.81 -10.85
N VAL A 118 9.33 -10.98 -10.09
CA VAL A 118 10.03 -12.26 -9.90
C VAL A 118 9.72 -12.71 -8.48
N TYR A 119 9.02 -13.84 -8.37
CA TYR A 119 8.53 -14.39 -7.11
C TYR A 119 9.48 -15.46 -6.61
N ASP A 120 9.75 -15.46 -5.30
CA ASP A 120 10.43 -16.55 -4.62
C ASP A 120 9.81 -16.78 -3.24
N LEU A 121 10.16 -17.88 -2.57
CA LEU A 121 9.70 -18.17 -1.21
C LEU A 121 10.00 -17.01 -0.29
N ALA A 122 9.04 -16.65 0.55
CA ALA A 122 9.17 -15.52 1.45
C ALA A 122 10.40 -15.66 2.36
N GLU A 123 10.64 -16.86 2.92
CA GLU A 123 11.81 -17.14 3.75
C GLU A 123 13.15 -17.14 3.01
N ARG A 124 13.13 -17.27 1.69
CA ARG A 124 14.34 -17.19 0.86
C ARG A 124 14.67 -15.75 0.51
N VAL A 125 13.65 -14.94 0.22
CA VAL A 125 13.80 -13.51 -0.05
C VAL A 125 14.16 -12.75 1.23
N TYR A 126 13.46 -13.03 2.32
CA TYR A 126 13.65 -12.40 3.61
C TYR A 126 13.57 -13.46 4.72
N PRO A 127 14.70 -14.03 5.18
CA PRO A 127 14.69 -15.11 6.15
C PRO A 127 13.84 -14.88 7.41
N PRO A 128 13.76 -13.66 7.99
CA PRO A 128 12.87 -13.40 9.11
C PRO A 128 11.38 -13.55 8.78
N ALA A 129 10.98 -13.60 7.50
CA ALA A 129 9.59 -13.77 7.10
C ALA A 129 8.95 -15.06 7.64
N ARG A 130 9.75 -16.08 7.91
CA ARG A 130 9.29 -17.35 8.49
C ARG A 130 8.89 -17.24 9.96
N ASN A 131 9.62 -16.40 10.72
CA ASN A 131 9.51 -16.31 12.17
C ASN A 131 9.44 -14.85 12.64
N TYR A 132 8.67 -14.00 11.95
CA TYR A 132 8.50 -12.62 12.37
C TYR A 132 7.67 -12.52 13.64
N THR A 133 7.94 -11.51 14.47
CA THR A 133 7.14 -11.21 15.65
C THR A 133 5.75 -10.74 15.23
N GLN A 134 4.73 -11.47 15.67
CA GLN A 134 3.35 -11.04 15.46
C GLN A 134 2.99 -9.93 16.45
N HIS A 135 2.41 -8.85 15.95
CA HIS A 135 1.88 -7.75 16.73
C HIS A 135 0.36 -7.88 16.89
N PRO A 136 -0.19 -7.52 18.05
CA PRO A 136 -1.64 -7.36 18.21
C PRO A 136 -2.18 -6.37 17.16
N VAL A 137 -3.35 -6.69 16.61
CA VAL A 137 -3.93 -5.88 15.52
C VAL A 137 -4.21 -4.45 15.95
N GLU A 138 -4.64 -4.30 17.20
CA GLU A 138 -4.93 -3.01 17.83
C GLU A 138 -3.67 -2.14 17.91
N GLU A 139 -2.52 -2.73 18.27
CA GLU A 139 -1.22 -2.05 18.32
C GLU A 139 -0.82 -1.58 16.91
N VAL A 140 -0.90 -2.50 15.93
CA VAL A 140 -0.58 -2.15 14.53
C VAL A 140 -1.49 -1.03 14.02
N HIS A 141 -2.77 -1.07 14.39
CA HIS A 141 -3.73 -0.05 13.99
C HIS A 141 -3.38 1.33 14.57
N GLN A 142 -2.98 1.39 15.86
CA GLN A 142 -2.50 2.63 16.50
C GLN A 142 -1.24 3.18 15.80
N ILE A 143 -0.28 2.30 15.50
CA ILE A 143 0.93 2.68 14.76
C ILE A 143 0.57 3.24 13.37
N PHE A 144 -0.33 2.59 12.64
CA PHE A 144 -0.76 3.05 11.32
C PHE A 144 -1.50 4.37 11.35
N ILE A 145 -2.32 4.62 12.36
CA ILE A 145 -2.98 5.92 12.58
C ILE A 145 -1.93 7.03 12.75
N ALA A 146 -1.00 6.85 13.69
CA ALA A 146 0.05 7.83 13.97
C ALA A 146 0.92 8.10 12.73
N ARG A 147 1.33 7.06 12.02
CA ARG A 147 2.12 7.17 10.79
C ARG A 147 1.36 7.82 9.64
N ALA A 148 0.07 7.53 9.47
CA ALA A 148 -0.75 8.18 8.45
C ALA A 148 -0.85 9.69 8.69
N VAL A 149 -1.13 10.11 9.93
CA VAL A 149 -1.18 11.54 10.29
C VAL A 149 0.18 12.20 10.08
N LYS A 150 1.27 11.52 10.48
CA LYS A 150 2.63 12.03 10.27
C LYS A 150 2.94 12.20 8.78
N ALA A 151 2.65 11.20 7.97
CA ALA A 151 2.94 11.23 6.52
C ALA A 151 2.10 12.27 5.76
N LEU A 152 0.85 12.48 6.19
CA LEU A 152 -0.05 13.48 5.60
C LEU A 152 0.26 14.91 6.08
N GLY A 153 1.10 15.05 7.11
CA GLY A 153 1.45 16.35 7.71
C GLY A 153 0.35 16.87 8.63
N ILE A 154 -0.84 17.09 8.07
CA ILE A 154 -2.06 17.44 8.80
C ILE A 154 -3.24 16.68 8.18
N ALA A 155 -4.13 16.11 8.99
CA ALA A 155 -5.19 15.26 8.50
C ALA A 155 -6.48 15.39 9.31
N GLN A 156 -7.62 15.41 8.62
CA GLN A 156 -8.90 15.14 9.27
C GLN A 156 -9.02 13.63 9.58
N ALA A 157 -9.67 13.26 10.67
CA ALA A 157 -9.79 11.87 11.10
C ALA A 157 -10.27 10.91 10.00
N ARG A 158 -11.20 11.36 9.14
CA ARG A 158 -11.75 10.58 8.03
C ARG A 158 -10.75 10.24 6.91
N TRP A 159 -9.65 11.01 6.77
CA TRP A 159 -8.61 10.77 5.76
C TRP A 159 -7.59 9.70 6.17
N ILE A 160 -7.50 9.40 7.47
CA ILE A 160 -6.50 8.47 8.03
C ILE A 160 -6.67 7.07 7.43
N ASN A 161 -7.91 6.60 7.34
CA ASN A 161 -8.20 5.26 6.83
C ASN A 161 -7.68 5.00 5.43
N ASP A 162 -7.70 6.03 4.59
CA ASP A 162 -7.35 5.90 3.19
C ASP A 162 -5.86 5.62 3.01
N TYR A 163 -5.00 6.17 3.87
CA TYR A 163 -3.55 6.09 3.72
C TYR A 163 -3.04 4.64 3.71
N PHE A 164 -3.47 3.81 4.65
CA PHE A 164 -3.10 2.38 4.72
C PHE A 164 -4.26 1.45 4.35
N ARG A 165 -5.37 1.96 3.85
CA ARG A 165 -6.60 1.17 3.60
C ARG A 165 -7.00 0.35 4.82
N THR A 166 -7.02 0.96 6.00
CA THR A 166 -7.33 0.26 7.25
C THR A 166 -8.77 -0.24 7.28
N THR A 167 -8.96 -1.43 7.83
CA THR A 167 -10.27 -2.07 7.98
C THR A 167 -10.30 -2.82 9.33
N PRO A 168 -11.27 -2.56 10.21
CA PRO A 168 -12.35 -1.57 10.05
C PRO A 168 -11.84 -0.13 9.96
N LYS A 169 -12.72 0.81 9.57
CA LYS A 169 -12.37 2.24 9.57
C LYS A 169 -12.02 2.69 10.97
N VAL A 170 -11.03 3.59 11.10
CA VAL A 170 -10.63 4.22 12.36
C VAL A 170 -11.83 4.88 13.03
N LYS A 171 -12.08 4.51 14.27
CA LYS A 171 -13.12 5.10 15.12
C LYS A 171 -12.52 6.25 15.95
N GLN A 172 -13.35 7.19 16.36
CA GLN A 172 -12.94 8.28 17.24
C GLN A 172 -12.26 7.76 18.53
N SER A 173 -12.76 6.67 19.10
CA SER A 173 -12.20 6.05 20.30
C SER A 173 -10.77 5.55 20.15
N GLU A 174 -10.31 5.27 18.92
CA GLU A 174 -8.95 4.83 18.64
C GLU A 174 -7.95 6.00 18.55
N LEU A 175 -8.46 7.23 18.47
CA LEU A 175 -7.65 8.44 18.50
C LEU A 175 -7.30 8.87 19.93
N TYR A 176 -8.17 8.55 20.91
CA TYR A 176 -8.00 9.01 22.30
C TYR A 176 -6.66 8.59 22.91
N PRO A 177 -6.19 7.33 22.83
CA PRO A 177 -4.89 6.98 23.38
C PRO A 177 -3.75 7.84 22.81
N LEU A 178 -3.76 8.06 21.49
CA LEU A 178 -2.73 8.85 20.79
C LEU A 178 -2.80 10.35 21.12
N LEU A 179 -3.98 10.87 21.44
CA LEU A 179 -4.19 12.23 21.90
C LEU A 179 -3.77 12.39 23.37
N ASP A 180 -4.14 11.46 24.23
CA ASP A 180 -3.85 11.49 25.66
C ASP A 180 -2.35 11.39 25.94
N GLU A 181 -1.63 10.55 25.21
CA GLU A 181 -0.15 10.46 25.29
C GLU A 181 0.59 11.55 24.49
N GLY A 182 -0.14 12.43 23.80
CA GLY A 182 0.40 13.53 23.04
C GLY A 182 1.16 13.13 21.76
N THR A 183 1.00 11.93 21.26
CA THR A 183 1.52 11.51 19.94
C THR A 183 0.81 12.26 18.83
N LEU A 184 -0.51 12.42 18.95
CA LEU A 184 -1.31 13.28 18.09
C LEU A 184 -1.81 14.50 18.87
N ILE A 185 -1.99 15.60 18.15
CA ILE A 185 -2.46 16.87 18.67
C ILE A 185 -3.64 17.32 17.82
N GLU A 186 -4.77 17.62 18.44
CA GLU A 186 -5.89 18.22 17.73
C GLU A 186 -5.61 19.70 17.47
N VAL A 187 -5.83 20.13 16.24
CA VAL A 187 -5.61 21.50 15.80
C VAL A 187 -6.79 22.00 14.96
N ARG A 188 -6.94 23.32 14.89
CA ARG A 188 -7.90 23.97 13.98
C ARG A 188 -7.15 24.55 12.80
N VAL A 189 -7.69 24.34 11.61
CA VAL A 189 -7.19 24.94 10.38
C VAL A 189 -8.22 25.95 9.91
N GLU A 190 -7.77 27.16 9.60
CA GLU A 190 -8.64 28.22 9.07
C GLU A 190 -9.32 27.72 7.78
N GLY A 191 -10.61 27.99 7.67
CA GLY A 191 -11.42 27.55 6.53
C GLY A 191 -11.88 26.08 6.59
N TRP A 192 -11.43 25.27 7.56
CA TRP A 192 -11.90 23.90 7.71
C TRP A 192 -13.04 23.79 8.72
N ASN A 193 -14.12 23.09 8.36
CA ASN A 193 -15.28 22.88 9.20
C ASN A 193 -15.08 21.80 10.30
N GLN A 194 -14.03 21.00 10.19
CA GLN A 194 -13.72 19.90 11.12
C GLN A 194 -12.31 20.10 11.70
N PRO A 195 -12.08 19.67 12.95
CA PRO A 195 -10.75 19.66 13.52
C PRO A 195 -9.83 18.74 12.72
N ALA A 196 -8.56 19.02 12.79
CA ALA A 196 -7.52 18.23 12.18
C ALA A 196 -6.58 17.65 13.25
N LEU A 197 -5.86 16.60 12.88
CA LEU A 197 -4.85 15.95 13.67
C LEU A 197 -3.47 16.28 13.11
N LEU A 198 -2.55 16.54 14.01
CA LEU A 198 -1.14 16.80 13.73
C LEU A 198 -0.29 15.82 14.51
N HIS A 199 0.72 15.22 13.90
CA HIS A 199 1.71 14.46 14.66
C HIS A 199 2.63 15.41 15.43
N ARG A 200 2.97 15.09 16.69
CA ARG A 200 3.79 15.97 17.56
C ARG A 200 5.11 16.42 16.94
N ASP A 201 5.73 15.59 16.10
CA ASP A 201 6.98 15.92 15.41
C ASP A 201 6.83 17.11 14.46
N HIS A 202 5.62 17.37 13.97
CA HIS A 202 5.31 18.48 13.08
C HIS A 202 4.88 19.77 13.81
N LEU A 203 4.76 19.74 15.16
CA LEU A 203 4.34 20.91 15.93
C LEU A 203 5.22 22.14 15.71
N PRO A 204 6.58 22.04 15.65
CA PRO A 204 7.42 23.19 15.35
C PRO A 204 7.14 23.81 13.98
N LEU A 205 6.86 22.95 12.98
CA LEU A 205 6.53 23.38 11.61
C LEU A 205 5.16 24.06 11.57
N ALA A 206 4.16 23.46 12.24
CA ALA A 206 2.82 24.02 12.34
C ALA A 206 2.79 25.39 13.03
N ARG A 207 3.61 25.59 14.08
CA ARG A 207 3.77 26.88 14.74
C ARG A 207 4.37 27.95 13.83
N LYS A 208 5.33 27.59 12.96
CA LYS A 208 5.88 28.50 11.95
C LYS A 208 4.83 28.84 10.90
N ALA A 209 4.05 27.84 10.45
CA ALA A 209 2.96 28.06 9.51
C ALA A 209 1.93 29.06 10.06
N ALA A 210 1.48 28.85 11.30
CA ALA A 210 0.51 29.74 11.96
C ALA A 210 0.99 31.17 12.16
N ARG A 211 2.30 31.41 12.03
CA ARG A 211 2.92 32.75 12.09
C ARG A 211 3.32 33.29 10.72
N GLU A 212 2.89 32.61 9.65
CA GLU A 212 3.28 32.99 8.28
C GLU A 212 4.81 33.02 8.04
N GLN A 213 5.55 32.14 8.77
CA GLN A 213 7.02 32.10 8.73
C GLN A 213 7.54 30.93 7.85
N LEU A 214 6.68 30.31 7.06
CA LEU A 214 7.07 29.28 6.11
C LEU A 214 7.23 29.91 4.72
N ASN A 215 8.40 29.63 4.13
CA ASN A 215 8.63 29.95 2.72
C ASN A 215 8.62 28.64 1.91
N ALA A 216 7.96 28.65 0.77
CA ALA A 216 8.04 27.52 -0.17
C ALA A 216 9.49 27.42 -0.69
N SER A 217 10.13 26.31 -0.39
CA SER A 217 11.52 26.02 -0.83
C SER A 217 11.56 25.05 -2.00
N HIS A 218 10.43 24.48 -2.38
CA HIS A 218 10.35 23.43 -3.39
C HIS A 218 9.06 23.54 -4.19
N ALA A 219 9.16 23.29 -5.50
CA ALA A 219 8.02 23.15 -6.39
C ALA A 219 8.22 21.89 -7.22
N THR A 220 7.17 21.05 -7.34
CA THR A 220 7.22 19.79 -8.07
C THR A 220 5.87 19.45 -8.70
N LEU A 221 5.89 18.59 -9.69
CA LEU A 221 4.69 17.97 -10.23
C LEU A 221 4.41 16.67 -9.48
N LEU A 222 3.20 16.52 -8.97
CA LEU A 222 2.76 15.31 -8.28
C LEU A 222 2.08 14.36 -9.25
N SER A 223 2.36 13.06 -9.08
CA SER A 223 1.58 12.01 -9.73
C SER A 223 0.15 11.99 -9.16
N PRO A 224 -0.89 11.64 -9.93
CA PRO A 224 -2.22 11.40 -9.40
C PRO A 224 -2.28 10.32 -8.31
N PHE A 225 -1.25 9.50 -8.20
CA PHE A 225 -1.09 8.45 -7.17
C PHE A 225 -0.31 8.91 -5.94
N ASP A 226 0.09 10.18 -5.90
CA ASP A 226 0.78 10.75 -4.74
C ASP A 226 -0.17 10.81 -3.53
N PRO A 227 0.28 10.43 -2.31
CA PRO A 227 -0.53 10.46 -1.10
C PRO A 227 -1.21 11.80 -0.79
N LEU A 228 -0.63 12.92 -1.22
CA LEU A 228 -1.25 14.23 -1.01
C LEU A 228 -2.51 14.44 -1.82
N VAL A 229 -2.62 13.83 -3.01
CA VAL A 229 -3.69 14.15 -3.99
C VAL A 229 -4.54 12.97 -4.40
N TRP A 230 -4.19 11.73 -4.11
CA TRP A 230 -5.00 10.57 -4.52
C TRP A 230 -6.40 10.55 -3.90
N ASP A 231 -6.54 11.06 -2.65
CA ASP A 231 -7.84 11.27 -2.03
C ASP A 231 -8.43 12.60 -2.53
N ARG A 232 -9.51 12.49 -3.30
CA ARG A 232 -10.13 13.64 -3.99
C ARG A 232 -10.75 14.64 -3.04
N GLU A 233 -11.32 14.17 -1.92
CA GLU A 233 -11.90 15.04 -0.92
C GLU A 233 -10.80 15.86 -0.24
N ARG A 234 -9.72 15.20 0.16
CA ARG A 234 -8.55 15.86 0.75
C ARG A 234 -7.94 16.88 -0.22
N ALA A 235 -7.74 16.48 -1.49
CA ALA A 235 -7.22 17.38 -2.52
C ALA A 235 -8.08 18.62 -2.70
N ARG A 236 -9.42 18.47 -2.66
CA ARG A 236 -10.34 19.62 -2.73
C ARG A 236 -10.28 20.49 -1.47
N VAL A 237 -10.26 19.89 -0.29
CA VAL A 237 -10.24 20.65 0.97
C VAL A 237 -8.92 21.39 1.18
N MET A 238 -7.78 20.75 0.84
CA MET A 238 -6.45 21.33 1.06
C MET A 238 -6.03 22.31 -0.02
N PHE A 239 -6.41 22.07 -1.28
CA PHE A 239 -5.84 22.75 -2.44
C PHE A 239 -6.88 23.35 -3.38
N ASP A 240 -8.18 23.25 -3.05
CA ASP A 240 -9.28 23.57 -3.97
C ASP A 240 -9.10 22.90 -5.35
N PHE A 241 -8.56 21.67 -5.34
CA PHE A 241 -8.18 20.94 -6.54
C PHE A 241 -9.16 19.79 -6.78
N ASP A 242 -10.03 19.97 -7.79
CA ASP A 242 -10.97 18.94 -8.23
C ASP A 242 -10.46 18.23 -9.48
N TYR A 243 -9.77 17.13 -9.26
CA TYR A 243 -9.20 16.31 -10.32
C TYR A 243 -9.65 14.86 -10.23
N ARG A 244 -9.89 14.24 -11.39
CA ARG A 244 -10.16 12.80 -11.51
C ARG A 244 -9.32 12.22 -12.63
N ILE A 245 -8.53 11.17 -12.30
CA ILE A 245 -7.82 10.40 -13.34
C ILE A 245 -8.81 9.74 -14.29
N GLU A 246 -8.55 9.85 -15.59
CA GLU A 246 -9.50 9.45 -16.64
C GLU A 246 -9.11 8.15 -17.34
N CYS A 247 -8.09 7.41 -16.87
CA CYS A 247 -7.61 6.19 -17.51
C CYS A 247 -8.71 5.10 -17.70
N TYR A 248 -9.76 5.12 -16.88
CA TYR A 248 -10.92 4.22 -17.00
C TYR A 248 -12.16 4.90 -17.60
N THR A 249 -12.04 6.16 -18.00
CA THR A 249 -13.13 6.90 -18.64
C THR A 249 -13.08 6.66 -20.14
N PRO A 250 -14.22 6.29 -20.79
CA PRO A 250 -14.27 6.18 -22.24
C PRO A 250 -13.79 7.48 -22.91
N GLU A 251 -13.02 7.37 -23.99
CA GLU A 251 -12.33 8.49 -24.64
C GLU A 251 -13.28 9.67 -24.91
N ALA A 252 -14.46 9.41 -25.48
CA ALA A 252 -15.46 10.44 -25.78
C ALA A 252 -16.01 11.20 -24.54
N LYS A 253 -15.73 10.71 -23.33
CA LYS A 253 -16.20 11.32 -22.07
C LYS A 253 -15.06 11.93 -21.26
N ARG A 254 -13.82 11.90 -21.77
CA ARG A 254 -12.66 12.45 -21.07
C ARG A 254 -12.66 13.97 -21.16
N LYS A 255 -12.42 14.61 -20.02
CA LYS A 255 -12.27 16.08 -19.93
C LYS A 255 -10.89 16.54 -20.42
N TYR A 256 -9.87 15.72 -20.21
CA TYR A 256 -8.46 16.06 -20.48
C TYR A 256 -7.89 15.32 -21.69
N GLY A 257 -8.63 14.44 -22.33
CA GLY A 257 -8.34 13.90 -23.68
C GLY A 257 -7.33 12.77 -23.80
N TYR A 258 -6.86 12.20 -22.67
CA TYR A 258 -5.91 11.07 -22.71
C TYR A 258 -6.21 10.00 -21.65
#